data_2212865010aa4eeca24cc1013559a822
#
_entry.id   2212865010aa4eeca24cc1013559a822
#
_cell.length_a   1.000
_cell.length_b   1.000
_cell.length_c   1.000
_cell.angle_alpha   90.00
_cell.angle_beta   90.00
_cell.angle_gamma   90.00
#
_symmetry.space_group_name_H-M   'P 1'
#
loop_
_entity.id
_entity.type
_entity.pdbx_description
1 polymer ?
#
loop_
_entity_poly.entity_id
_entity_poly.type
_entity_poly.pdbx_seq_one_letter_code
_entity_poly.pdbx_strand_id
1 'polypeptide(L)'
;MPKNPDLKPSAEELAHWADQKEVIKSNKALKFVLFLFSIMPRWLMHLIAVPVGLFYYIFSRRARIACVTYQRQMKKFTNGRIPLMVNPCRQIISFSICLLEKMEGWLGKVKYETLITHDDDIGSLVKNLEEGVGAILIGSHLGNIELLRSLCSFGRTGVNQSIPVTVIMELKSTEQFNKTIAEINPKVEFNVIDPSDITPETIILLQEKLEQGGLVVFAADRTSSRARNRCIRRPFLGKDADFPYGVFLLAALLKAPTYYVFGLRTKSIALFPRNNMFVEKSKISFDCTRTQREERIGELCTEFVNVLEKYALRFPYQWYNFYNFWRLEEPPQNQDN
;
A
#
# COMPACT_ATOMS: atom_id res chain seq x y z
N MET A 1 28.15 -9.26 16.91
CA MET A 1 27.50 -10.45 16.31
C MET A 1 26.10 -10.56 16.88
N PRO A 2 25.01 -10.42 16.12
CA PRO A 2 23.67 -10.62 16.64
C PRO A 2 23.38 -12.12 16.75
N LYS A 3 22.98 -12.53 17.95
CA LYS A 3 22.65 -13.90 18.34
C LYS A 3 21.47 -14.44 17.51
N ASN A 4 21.66 -15.68 17.09
CA ASN A 4 20.74 -16.73 16.61
C ASN A 4 19.36 -16.31 16.03
N PRO A 5 19.10 -16.57 14.73
CA PRO A 5 17.83 -16.26 14.06
C PRO A 5 16.69 -17.29 14.33
N ASP A 6 16.89 -18.28 15.19
CA ASP A 6 15.93 -19.38 15.43
C ASP A 6 15.01 -19.17 16.65
N LEU A 7 14.92 -17.95 17.17
CA LEU A 7 14.00 -17.63 18.27
C LEU A 7 12.55 -17.63 17.75
N LYS A 8 11.72 -18.54 18.28
CA LYS A 8 10.27 -18.56 18.05
C LYS A 8 9.70 -17.17 18.35
N PRO A 9 8.86 -16.62 17.44
CA PRO A 9 8.23 -15.33 17.68
C PRO A 9 7.31 -15.39 18.90
N SER A 10 7.27 -14.34 19.72
CA SER A 10 6.33 -14.20 20.83
C SER A 10 4.90 -13.98 20.34
N ALA A 11 3.88 -14.19 21.18
CA ALA A 11 2.48 -13.93 20.85
C ALA A 11 2.23 -12.48 20.37
N GLU A 12 2.93 -11.49 20.97
CA GLU A 12 2.89 -10.08 20.52
C GLU A 12 3.49 -9.87 19.13
N GLU A 13 4.52 -10.63 18.78
CA GLU A 13 5.16 -10.57 17.46
C GLU A 13 4.31 -11.24 16.36
N LEU A 14 3.38 -12.10 16.77
CA LEU A 14 2.38 -12.75 15.91
C LEU A 14 1.08 -11.96 15.80
N ALA A 15 0.90 -10.92 16.63
CA ALA A 15 -0.32 -10.12 16.64
C ALA A 15 -0.63 -9.49 15.28
N HIS A 16 -1.92 -9.38 14.98
CA HIS A 16 -2.41 -8.76 13.74
C HIS A 16 -1.93 -7.30 13.64
N TRP A 17 -1.69 -6.81 12.43
CA TRP A 17 -1.20 -5.44 12.21
C TRP A 17 -2.11 -4.37 12.84
N ALA A 18 -3.42 -4.61 12.85
CA ALA A 18 -4.43 -3.69 13.42
C ALA A 18 -4.40 -3.58 14.95
N ASP A 19 -3.71 -4.49 15.65
CA ASP A 19 -3.52 -4.42 17.11
C ASP A 19 -2.29 -3.57 17.47
N GLN A 20 -1.64 -2.97 16.48
CA GLN A 20 -0.47 -2.11 16.69
C GLN A 20 -0.88 -0.72 17.17
N LYS A 21 -0.21 -0.24 18.22
CA LYS A 21 -0.37 1.13 18.71
C LYS A 21 0.37 2.10 17.78
N GLU A 22 -0.22 3.27 17.53
CA GLU A 22 0.43 4.35 16.79
C GLU A 22 1.79 4.72 17.39
N VAL A 23 2.79 4.83 16.52
CA VAL A 23 4.16 5.21 16.93
C VAL A 23 4.25 6.71 17.24
N ILE A 24 3.43 7.54 16.56
CA ILE A 24 3.45 9.00 16.75
C ILE A 24 2.20 9.44 17.53
N LYS A 25 2.37 9.62 18.84
CA LYS A 25 1.29 10.08 19.73
C LYS A 25 1.20 11.60 19.88
N SER A 26 2.12 12.38 19.31
CA SER A 26 2.23 13.82 19.55
C SER A 26 2.05 14.64 18.27
N ASN A 27 0.94 15.40 18.21
CA ASN A 27 0.70 16.39 17.13
C ASN A 27 1.82 17.42 17.01
N LYS A 28 2.49 17.77 18.12
CA LYS A 28 3.60 18.74 18.11
C LYS A 28 4.82 18.18 17.37
N ALA A 29 5.14 16.89 17.58
CA ALA A 29 6.24 16.22 16.89
C ALA A 29 5.96 16.11 15.37
N LEU A 30 4.73 15.78 14.99
CA LEU A 30 4.34 15.73 13.60
C LEU A 30 4.40 17.10 12.92
N LYS A 31 3.85 18.15 13.54
CA LYS A 31 3.94 19.54 13.05
C LYS A 31 5.39 20.02 12.92
N PHE A 32 6.25 19.67 13.88
CA PHE A 32 7.67 19.99 13.82
C PHE A 32 8.37 19.30 12.66
N VAL A 33 8.12 18.01 12.44
CA VAL A 33 8.66 17.26 11.29
C VAL A 33 8.17 17.87 9.98
N LEU A 34 6.89 18.20 9.84
CA LEU A 34 6.33 18.84 8.65
C LEU A 34 6.93 20.26 8.42
N PHE A 35 7.15 21.02 9.48
CA PHE A 35 7.85 22.30 9.40
C PHE A 35 9.30 22.12 8.88
N LEU A 36 10.04 21.17 9.43
CA LEU A 36 11.37 20.83 8.91
C LEU A 36 11.32 20.46 7.42
N PHE A 37 10.33 19.69 7.01
CA PHE A 37 10.09 19.34 5.60
C PHE A 37 9.83 20.55 4.70
N SER A 38 9.24 21.63 5.23
CA SER A 38 8.95 22.81 4.43
C SER A 38 10.20 23.61 4.08
N ILE A 39 11.22 23.61 4.95
CA ILE A 39 12.43 24.44 4.82
C ILE A 39 13.69 23.67 4.42
N MET A 40 13.76 22.35 4.70
CA MET A 40 14.97 21.58 4.41
C MET A 40 14.99 21.08 2.95
N PRO A 41 16.17 21.05 2.32
CA PRO A 41 16.31 20.47 0.99
C PRO A 41 16.10 18.97 1.02
N ARG A 42 15.52 18.45 -0.05
CA ARG A 42 15.08 17.07 -0.20
C ARG A 42 16.16 16.02 0.12
N TRP A 43 17.37 16.23 -0.41
CA TRP A 43 18.50 15.33 -0.19
C TRP A 43 18.90 15.20 1.28
N LEU A 44 18.79 16.31 2.05
CA LEU A 44 19.13 16.33 3.47
C LEU A 44 18.10 15.54 4.29
N MET A 45 16.82 15.64 3.94
CA MET A 45 15.76 14.84 4.56
C MET A 45 15.98 13.35 4.32
N HIS A 46 16.34 12.96 3.09
CA HIS A 46 16.65 11.57 2.77
C HIS A 46 17.90 11.07 3.51
N LEU A 47 18.88 11.94 3.71
CA LEU A 47 20.06 11.62 4.53
C LEU A 47 19.67 11.35 5.99
N ILE A 48 18.75 12.15 6.57
CA ILE A 48 18.23 11.98 7.93
C ILE A 48 17.36 10.70 8.04
N ALA A 49 16.65 10.32 7.00
CA ALA A 49 15.84 9.09 7.01
C ALA A 49 16.68 7.83 7.23
N VAL A 50 17.94 7.83 6.81
CA VAL A 50 18.82 6.66 6.97
C VAL A 50 19.09 6.35 8.44
N PRO A 51 19.60 7.29 9.28
CA PRO A 51 19.78 7.00 10.71
C PRO A 51 18.47 6.74 11.45
N VAL A 52 17.35 7.39 11.06
CA VAL A 52 16.03 7.08 11.62
C VAL A 52 15.63 5.62 11.32
N GLY A 53 15.82 5.16 10.09
CA GLY A 53 15.59 3.77 9.71
C GLY A 53 16.52 2.80 10.42
N LEU A 54 17.79 3.17 10.61
CA LEU A 54 18.74 2.36 11.35
C LEU A 54 18.37 2.26 12.84
N PHE A 55 17.94 3.36 13.45
CA PHE A 55 17.40 3.37 14.81
C PHE A 55 16.20 2.41 14.91
N TYR A 56 15.24 2.53 14.02
CA TYR A 56 14.08 1.64 14.00
C TYR A 56 14.48 0.18 13.78
N TYR A 57 15.46 -0.10 12.93
CA TYR A 57 16.02 -1.44 12.75
C TYR A 57 16.60 -2.01 14.05
N ILE A 58 17.32 -1.21 14.82
CA ILE A 58 17.95 -1.65 16.07
C ILE A 58 16.87 -1.98 17.12
N PHE A 59 15.89 -1.12 17.31
CA PHE A 59 14.92 -1.21 18.39
C PHE A 59 13.67 -2.03 18.05
N SER A 60 13.28 -2.16 16.79
CA SER A 60 12.09 -2.92 16.40
C SER A 60 12.43 -4.37 16.01
N ARG A 61 12.48 -5.27 17.00
CA ARG A 61 12.66 -6.71 16.75
C ARG A 61 11.58 -7.29 15.83
N ARG A 62 10.32 -6.87 16.02
CA ARG A 62 9.17 -7.29 15.21
C ARG A 62 9.36 -6.98 13.74
N ALA A 63 9.71 -5.73 13.39
CA ALA A 63 9.96 -5.34 12.01
C ALA A 63 11.09 -6.16 11.38
N ARG A 64 12.17 -6.43 12.13
CA ARG A 64 13.27 -7.29 11.64
C ARG A 64 12.79 -8.70 11.31
N ILE A 65 12.02 -9.33 12.22
CA ILE A 65 11.50 -10.69 12.02
C ILE A 65 10.59 -10.73 10.78
N ALA A 66 9.65 -9.78 10.64
CA ALA A 66 8.77 -9.71 9.49
C ALA A 66 9.54 -9.58 8.17
N CYS A 67 10.53 -8.67 8.10
CA CYS A 67 11.39 -8.51 6.93
C CYS A 67 12.18 -9.78 6.61
N VAL A 68 12.76 -10.43 7.61
CA VAL A 68 13.53 -11.68 7.42
C VAL A 68 12.62 -12.79 6.92
N THR A 69 11.44 -12.95 7.50
CA THR A 69 10.46 -13.98 7.12
C THR A 69 10.05 -13.79 5.66
N TYR A 70 9.69 -12.56 5.27
CA TYR A 70 9.34 -12.23 3.90
C TYR A 70 10.48 -12.52 2.91
N GLN A 71 11.67 -12.01 3.18
CA GLN A 71 12.81 -12.16 2.28
C GLN A 71 13.28 -13.62 2.19
N ARG A 72 13.20 -14.40 3.28
CA ARG A 72 13.50 -15.84 3.27
C ARG A 72 12.47 -16.62 2.45
N GLN A 73 11.17 -16.30 2.59
CA GLN A 73 10.12 -16.93 1.79
C GLN A 73 10.32 -16.66 0.31
N MET A 74 10.61 -15.42 -0.07
CA MET A 74 10.93 -15.03 -1.45
C MET A 74 12.17 -15.78 -1.98
N LYS A 75 13.21 -15.86 -1.15
CA LYS A 75 14.44 -16.58 -1.51
C LYS A 75 14.18 -18.08 -1.72
N LYS A 76 13.32 -18.68 -0.88
CA LYS A 76 12.89 -20.08 -1.04
C LYS A 76 12.10 -20.26 -2.34
N PHE A 77 11.12 -19.40 -2.61
CA PHE A 77 10.30 -19.43 -3.82
C PHE A 77 11.12 -19.31 -5.12
N THR A 78 12.17 -18.49 -5.10
CA THR A 78 13.03 -18.24 -6.26
C THR A 78 14.27 -19.14 -6.33
N ASN A 79 14.34 -20.24 -5.57
CA ASN A 79 15.49 -21.13 -5.49
C ASN A 79 16.82 -20.37 -5.25
N GLY A 80 16.78 -19.42 -4.30
CA GLY A 80 17.95 -18.66 -3.86
C GLY A 80 18.28 -17.41 -4.68
N ARG A 81 17.56 -17.14 -5.78
CA ARG A 81 17.90 -16.04 -6.71
C ARG A 81 17.53 -14.65 -6.19
N ILE A 82 16.36 -14.51 -5.56
CA ILE A 82 15.84 -13.20 -5.10
C ILE A 82 15.37 -13.29 -3.64
N PRO A 83 15.73 -12.34 -2.77
CA PRO A 83 16.80 -11.36 -2.96
C PRO A 83 18.19 -12.02 -2.95
N LEU A 84 19.17 -11.40 -3.58
CA LEU A 84 20.56 -11.90 -3.54
C LEU A 84 21.03 -12.09 -2.10
N MET A 85 20.67 -11.16 -1.21
CA MET A 85 21.00 -11.21 0.21
C MET A 85 19.78 -10.83 1.06
N VAL A 86 19.50 -11.63 2.10
CA VAL A 86 18.51 -11.26 3.13
C VAL A 86 19.04 -10.07 3.93
N ASN A 87 18.43 -8.91 3.77
CA ASN A 87 18.84 -7.66 4.37
C ASN A 87 17.65 -6.86 4.93
N PRO A 88 17.19 -7.19 6.14
CA PRO A 88 16.07 -6.48 6.78
C PRO A 88 16.39 -5.01 7.07
N CYS A 89 17.65 -4.66 7.34
CA CYS A 89 18.08 -3.28 7.54
C CYS A 89 17.80 -2.42 6.30
N ARG A 90 18.14 -2.95 5.11
CA ARG A 90 17.87 -2.27 3.82
C ARG A 90 16.38 -2.02 3.61
N GLN A 91 15.53 -2.99 3.92
CA GLN A 91 14.07 -2.85 3.77
C GLN A 91 13.50 -1.83 4.75
N ILE A 92 13.98 -1.80 5.99
CA ILE A 92 13.54 -0.85 7.03
C ILE A 92 14.01 0.58 6.70
N ILE A 93 15.24 0.79 6.26
CA ILE A 93 15.72 2.10 5.79
C ILE A 93 14.91 2.53 4.55
N SER A 94 14.64 1.62 3.63
CA SER A 94 13.78 1.88 2.46
C SER A 94 12.39 2.37 2.87
N PHE A 95 11.82 1.81 3.94
CA PHE A 95 10.55 2.27 4.50
C PHE A 95 10.63 3.68 5.06
N SER A 96 11.68 4.01 5.81
CA SER A 96 11.86 5.37 6.34
C SER A 96 11.92 6.41 5.23
N ILE A 97 12.60 6.11 4.12
CA ILE A 97 12.61 6.96 2.93
C ILE A 97 11.20 7.05 2.31
N CYS A 98 10.47 5.93 2.23
CA CYS A 98 9.09 5.93 1.71
C CYS A 98 8.16 6.83 2.53
N LEU A 99 8.29 6.85 3.85
CA LEU A 99 7.52 7.77 4.69
C LEU A 99 7.78 9.24 4.35
N LEU A 100 9.02 9.62 4.06
CA LEU A 100 9.36 10.96 3.61
C LEU A 100 8.71 11.28 2.25
N GLU A 101 8.79 10.36 1.30
CA GLU A 101 8.18 10.53 -0.03
C GLU A 101 6.65 10.65 0.05
N LYS A 102 6.00 9.95 0.98
CA LYS A 102 4.58 10.13 1.27
C LYS A 102 4.28 11.56 1.70
N MET A 103 5.08 12.09 2.63
CA MET A 103 4.93 13.48 3.09
C MET A 103 5.20 14.48 1.96
N GLU A 104 6.19 14.23 1.09
CA GLU A 104 6.44 15.06 -0.10
C GLU A 104 5.24 15.05 -1.04
N GLY A 105 4.62 13.89 -1.27
CA GLY A 105 3.41 13.74 -2.07
C GLY A 105 2.27 14.59 -1.52
N TRP A 106 2.05 14.57 -0.21
CA TRP A 106 0.98 15.33 0.45
C TRP A 106 1.23 16.84 0.48
N LEU A 107 2.49 17.27 0.56
CA LEU A 107 2.85 18.68 0.47
C LEU A 107 2.91 19.20 -0.98
N GLY A 108 2.58 18.35 -1.97
CA GLY A 108 2.63 18.73 -3.37
C GLY A 108 4.03 18.98 -3.92
N LYS A 109 5.07 18.44 -3.26
CA LYS A 109 6.47 18.63 -3.67
C LYS A 109 6.95 17.62 -4.71
N VAL A 110 6.18 16.56 -4.97
CA VAL A 110 6.49 15.59 -6.03
C VAL A 110 6.07 16.16 -7.37
N LYS A 111 7.00 16.25 -8.31
CA LYS A 111 6.74 16.70 -9.67
C LYS A 111 6.49 15.49 -10.56
N TYR A 112 5.44 15.54 -11.38
CA TYR A 112 5.11 14.48 -12.35
C TYR A 112 6.29 14.14 -13.26
N GLU A 113 7.01 15.16 -13.73
CA GLU A 113 8.16 15.00 -14.63
C GLU A 113 9.31 14.19 -14.00
N THR A 114 9.31 14.03 -12.68
CA THR A 114 10.29 13.19 -11.97
C THR A 114 9.88 11.74 -11.86
N LEU A 115 8.65 11.40 -12.25
CA LEU A 115 8.13 10.04 -12.27
C LEU A 115 8.43 9.36 -13.60
N ILE A 116 8.93 8.14 -13.51
CA ILE A 116 9.15 7.30 -14.69
C ILE A 116 7.89 6.46 -14.87
N THR A 117 7.16 6.71 -15.93
CA THR A 117 6.00 5.89 -16.30
C THR A 117 6.48 4.74 -17.18
N HIS A 118 6.00 3.57 -16.86
CA HIS A 118 6.26 2.35 -17.62
C HIS A 118 4.90 1.76 -17.95
N ASP A 119 4.59 1.52 -19.18
CA ASP A 119 3.47 0.73 -19.65
C ASP A 119 2.33 1.47 -20.35
N ASP A 120 1.74 0.74 -21.29
CA ASP A 120 0.61 1.18 -22.13
C ASP A 120 -0.69 1.38 -21.35
N ASP A 121 -0.82 0.77 -20.17
CA ASP A 121 -2.04 0.85 -19.36
C ASP A 121 -2.23 2.20 -18.67
N ILE A 122 -1.16 2.97 -18.45
CA ILE A 122 -1.27 4.37 -18.02
C ILE A 122 -2.04 5.18 -19.08
N GLY A 123 -1.73 4.99 -20.36
CA GLY A 123 -2.46 5.64 -21.44
C GLY A 123 -3.94 5.30 -21.43
N SER A 124 -4.29 4.05 -21.15
CA SER A 124 -5.68 3.60 -21.00
C SER A 124 -6.38 4.26 -19.82
N LEU A 125 -5.70 4.39 -18.68
CA LEU A 125 -6.25 5.08 -17.50
C LEU A 125 -6.47 6.57 -17.79
N VAL A 126 -5.49 7.27 -18.36
CA VAL A 126 -5.58 8.69 -18.72
C VAL A 126 -6.72 8.91 -19.68
N LYS A 127 -6.82 8.10 -20.74
CA LYS A 127 -7.92 8.17 -21.71
C LYS A 127 -9.29 8.03 -21.05
N ASN A 128 -9.48 7.05 -20.16
CA ASN A 128 -10.74 6.90 -19.43
C ASN A 128 -11.09 8.17 -18.63
N LEU A 129 -10.09 8.75 -17.94
CA LEU A 129 -10.29 9.95 -17.13
C LEU A 129 -10.62 11.19 -18.01
N GLU A 130 -10.02 11.32 -19.19
CA GLU A 130 -10.34 12.37 -20.17
C GLU A 130 -11.76 12.23 -20.71
N GLU A 131 -12.24 11.01 -20.89
CA GLU A 131 -13.60 10.68 -21.31
C GLU A 131 -14.62 10.79 -20.16
N GLY A 132 -14.20 11.19 -18.95
CA GLY A 132 -15.05 11.29 -17.77
C GLY A 132 -15.43 9.95 -17.17
N VAL A 133 -14.72 8.87 -17.52
CA VAL A 133 -14.92 7.53 -16.98
C VAL A 133 -14.01 7.34 -15.78
N GLY A 134 -14.59 7.21 -14.59
CA GLY A 134 -13.85 6.94 -13.36
C GLY A 134 -13.26 5.55 -13.32
N ALA A 135 -12.33 5.33 -12.39
CA ALA A 135 -11.63 4.07 -12.26
C ALA A 135 -11.36 3.67 -10.81
N ILE A 136 -11.25 2.36 -10.59
CA ILE A 136 -10.82 1.77 -9.33
C ILE A 136 -9.33 1.50 -9.41
N LEU A 137 -8.57 1.97 -8.40
CA LEU A 137 -7.14 1.74 -8.28
C LEU A 137 -6.86 0.84 -7.08
N ILE A 138 -6.37 -0.36 -7.34
CA ILE A 138 -5.98 -1.32 -6.32
C ILE A 138 -4.46 -1.29 -6.16
N GLY A 139 -4.00 -0.87 -4.99
CA GLY A 139 -2.59 -0.89 -4.64
C GLY A 139 -2.28 -1.80 -3.47
N SER A 140 -1.10 -1.61 -2.90
CA SER A 140 -0.60 -2.37 -1.76
C SER A 140 0.41 -1.54 -0.95
N HIS A 141 0.92 -2.13 0.14
CA HIS A 141 2.06 -1.56 0.87
C HIS A 141 3.42 -1.85 0.20
N LEU A 142 3.42 -2.28 -1.06
CA LEU A 142 4.61 -2.38 -1.90
C LEU A 142 4.89 -1.01 -2.54
N GLY A 143 5.92 -0.32 -2.03
CA GLY A 143 6.27 1.03 -2.45
C GLY A 143 5.36 2.12 -1.87
N ASN A 144 5.10 3.16 -2.65
CA ASN A 144 4.37 4.34 -2.25
C ASN A 144 3.16 4.60 -3.15
N ILE A 145 1.99 4.12 -2.73
CA ILE A 145 0.72 4.34 -3.45
C ILE A 145 0.31 5.83 -3.47
N GLU A 146 0.78 6.63 -2.48
CA GLU A 146 0.47 8.06 -2.40
C GLU A 146 1.06 8.87 -3.57
N LEU A 147 2.02 8.31 -4.31
CA LEU A 147 2.53 8.95 -5.52
C LEU A 147 1.45 9.12 -6.60
N LEU A 148 0.51 8.16 -6.70
CA LEU A 148 -0.63 8.27 -7.62
C LEU A 148 -1.49 9.49 -7.35
N ARG A 149 -1.66 9.80 -6.09
CA ARG A 149 -2.42 10.94 -5.63
C ARG A 149 -1.80 12.26 -6.06
N SER A 150 -0.46 12.37 -6.00
CA SER A 150 0.24 13.55 -6.50
C SER A 150 0.01 13.73 -7.99
N LEU A 151 -0.11 12.65 -8.76
CA LEU A 151 -0.45 12.70 -10.18
C LEU A 151 -1.83 13.32 -10.42
N CYS A 152 -2.82 12.88 -9.66
CA CYS A 152 -4.20 13.35 -9.83
C CYS A 152 -4.39 14.80 -9.37
N SER A 153 -3.63 15.25 -8.35
CA SER A 153 -3.74 16.60 -7.78
C SER A 153 -3.13 17.69 -8.65
N PHE A 154 -2.22 17.35 -9.56
CA PHE A 154 -1.44 18.36 -10.31
C PHE A 154 -1.99 18.71 -11.69
N GLY A 155 -3.07 18.07 -12.14
CA GLY A 155 -3.63 18.35 -13.49
C GLY A 155 -2.64 18.12 -14.64
N ARG A 156 -1.58 17.32 -14.40
CA ARG A 156 -0.45 17.12 -15.33
C ARG A 156 -0.42 15.76 -16.01
N THR A 157 -1.47 14.99 -15.83
CA THR A 157 -1.62 13.66 -16.45
C THR A 157 -2.11 13.73 -17.91
N GLY A 158 -2.21 14.91 -18.48
CA GLY A 158 -2.94 15.13 -19.75
C GLY A 158 -4.42 15.43 -19.53
N VAL A 159 -4.95 15.15 -18.35
CA VAL A 159 -6.34 15.45 -17.99
C VAL A 159 -6.45 16.92 -17.60
N ASN A 160 -7.22 17.70 -18.36
CA ASN A 160 -7.39 19.15 -18.17
C ASN A 160 -8.32 19.53 -17.00
N GLN A 161 -8.70 18.59 -16.14
CA GLN A 161 -9.59 18.82 -15.02
C GLN A 161 -9.07 18.16 -13.74
N SER A 162 -9.47 18.71 -12.59
CA SER A 162 -9.18 18.08 -11.29
C SER A 162 -9.95 16.78 -11.16
N ILE A 163 -9.26 15.68 -10.92
CA ILE A 163 -9.87 14.38 -10.72
C ILE A 163 -10.15 14.18 -9.23
N PRO A 164 -11.42 14.00 -8.80
CA PRO A 164 -11.72 13.70 -7.41
C PRO A 164 -11.21 12.31 -7.04
N VAL A 165 -10.49 12.22 -5.91
CA VAL A 165 -9.92 10.97 -5.41
C VAL A 165 -10.55 10.61 -4.07
N THR A 166 -11.15 9.44 -3.99
CA THR A 166 -11.64 8.86 -2.73
C THR A 166 -10.75 7.71 -2.33
N VAL A 167 -10.17 7.79 -1.13
CA VAL A 167 -9.27 6.75 -0.59
C VAL A 167 -9.99 5.97 0.49
N ILE A 168 -9.99 4.63 0.36
CA ILE A 168 -10.54 3.74 1.39
C ILE A 168 -9.36 3.21 2.20
N MET A 169 -9.27 3.67 3.46
CA MET A 169 -8.19 3.28 4.38
C MET A 169 -8.66 3.33 5.84
N GLU A 170 -8.06 2.50 6.69
CA GLU A 170 -8.39 2.46 8.11
C GLU A 170 -7.94 3.74 8.82
N LEU A 171 -8.90 4.52 9.32
CA LEU A 171 -8.67 5.84 9.91
C LEU A 171 -8.09 5.77 11.32
N LYS A 172 -8.39 4.72 12.09
CA LYS A 172 -7.96 4.60 13.49
C LYS A 172 -6.46 4.70 13.70
N SER A 173 -5.67 4.27 12.71
CA SER A 173 -4.21 4.33 12.76
C SER A 173 -3.62 5.60 12.14
N THR A 174 -4.46 6.50 11.58
CA THR A 174 -4.01 7.66 10.81
C THR A 174 -4.81 8.94 11.08
N GLU A 175 -5.73 8.93 12.03
CA GLU A 175 -6.66 10.04 12.28
C GLU A 175 -5.94 11.36 12.58
N GLN A 176 -4.97 11.35 13.49
CA GLN A 176 -4.20 12.53 13.85
C GLN A 176 -3.36 13.05 12.69
N PHE A 177 -2.83 12.13 11.91
CA PHE A 177 -2.05 12.42 10.74
C PHE A 177 -2.91 13.09 9.66
N ASN A 178 -4.09 12.55 9.34
CA ASN A 178 -5.00 13.10 8.35
C ASN A 178 -5.51 14.49 8.74
N LYS A 179 -5.84 14.73 10.04
CA LYS A 179 -6.19 16.04 10.56
C LYS A 179 -5.07 17.07 10.36
N THR A 180 -3.84 16.69 10.67
CA THR A 180 -2.68 17.60 10.53
C THR A 180 -2.41 17.95 9.07
N ILE A 181 -2.61 17.01 8.13
CA ILE A 181 -2.44 17.29 6.70
C ILE A 181 -3.53 18.19 6.15
N ALA A 182 -4.79 17.97 6.53
CA ALA A 182 -5.89 18.85 6.14
C ALA A 182 -5.68 20.30 6.62
N GLU A 183 -5.09 20.49 7.81
CA GLU A 183 -4.72 21.82 8.32
C GLU A 183 -3.60 22.49 7.49
N ILE A 184 -2.65 21.71 6.97
CA ILE A 184 -1.47 22.26 6.26
C ILE A 184 -1.76 22.49 4.78
N ASN A 185 -2.59 21.67 4.16
CA ASN A 185 -2.94 21.79 2.75
C ASN A 185 -4.46 21.64 2.54
N PRO A 186 -5.24 22.72 2.83
CA PRO A 186 -6.70 22.71 2.69
C PRO A 186 -7.19 22.48 1.23
N LYS A 187 -6.30 22.68 0.24
CA LYS A 187 -6.63 22.46 -1.19
C LYS A 187 -6.67 20.98 -1.56
N VAL A 188 -6.18 20.13 -0.70
CA VAL A 188 -6.22 18.68 -0.90
C VAL A 188 -7.50 18.17 -0.25
N GLU A 189 -8.61 18.27 -0.93
CA GLU A 189 -9.86 17.61 -0.53
C GLU A 189 -9.65 16.10 -0.56
N PHE A 190 -9.47 15.56 0.64
CA PHE A 190 -9.37 14.13 0.84
C PHE A 190 -10.72 13.55 1.23
N ASN A 191 -11.39 12.92 0.32
CA ASN A 191 -12.43 11.99 0.67
C ASN A 191 -11.78 10.69 1.15
N VAL A 192 -11.62 10.56 2.48
CA VAL A 192 -11.15 9.31 3.10
C VAL A 192 -12.35 8.63 3.74
N ILE A 193 -12.55 7.37 3.41
CA ILE A 193 -13.62 6.52 3.97
C ILE A 193 -12.97 5.38 4.74
N ASP A 194 -13.40 5.17 5.99
CA ASP A 194 -12.96 3.99 6.76
C ASP A 194 -13.66 2.75 6.23
N PRO A 195 -12.96 1.63 5.98
CA PRO A 195 -13.58 0.37 5.55
C PRO A 195 -14.69 -0.12 6.48
N SER A 196 -14.67 0.30 7.75
CA SER A 196 -15.70 -0.07 8.73
C SER A 196 -17.00 0.71 8.57
N ASP A 197 -16.97 1.82 7.83
CA ASP A 197 -18.10 2.72 7.62
C ASP A 197 -18.73 2.53 6.24
N ILE A 198 -18.35 1.47 5.51
CA ILE A 198 -18.95 1.14 4.22
C ILE A 198 -20.33 0.56 4.42
N THR A 199 -21.33 1.34 4.05
CA THR A 199 -22.76 1.01 4.03
C THR A 199 -23.28 0.97 2.58
N PRO A 200 -24.51 0.55 2.32
CA PRO A 200 -25.12 0.67 0.99
C PRO A 200 -25.10 2.11 0.45
N GLU A 201 -25.32 3.11 1.30
CA GLU A 201 -25.28 4.53 0.94
C GLU A 201 -23.86 4.94 0.52
N THR A 202 -22.85 4.43 1.20
CA THR A 202 -21.44 4.65 0.83
C THR A 202 -21.14 4.10 -0.56
N ILE A 203 -21.70 2.93 -0.91
CA ILE A 203 -21.50 2.33 -2.24
C ILE A 203 -22.13 3.20 -3.32
N ILE A 204 -23.33 3.75 -3.08
CA ILE A 204 -23.99 4.69 -3.99
C ILE A 204 -23.13 5.95 -4.18
N LEU A 205 -22.63 6.52 -3.09
CA LEU A 205 -21.75 7.70 -3.15
C LEU A 205 -20.48 7.42 -3.97
N LEU A 206 -19.85 6.24 -3.76
CA LEU A 206 -18.66 5.86 -4.54
C LEU A 206 -18.98 5.68 -6.02
N GLN A 207 -20.14 5.13 -6.34
CA GLN A 207 -20.59 4.97 -7.73
C GLN A 207 -20.80 6.32 -8.39
N GLU A 208 -21.48 7.27 -7.72
CA GLU A 208 -21.64 8.65 -8.20
C GLU A 208 -20.28 9.33 -8.45
N LYS A 209 -19.30 9.12 -7.57
CA LYS A 209 -17.93 9.66 -7.75
C LYS A 209 -17.25 9.07 -8.99
N LEU A 210 -17.41 7.79 -9.23
CA LEU A 210 -16.87 7.13 -10.43
C LEU A 210 -17.56 7.61 -11.70
N GLU A 211 -18.88 7.80 -11.69
CA GLU A 211 -19.66 8.35 -12.81
C GLU A 211 -19.26 9.80 -13.12
N GLN A 212 -18.78 10.55 -12.13
CA GLN A 212 -18.19 11.90 -12.30
C GLN A 212 -16.74 11.87 -12.78
N GLY A 213 -16.21 10.73 -13.20
CA GLY A 213 -14.83 10.59 -13.64
C GLY A 213 -13.80 10.51 -12.49
N GLY A 214 -14.24 10.26 -11.25
CA GLY A 214 -13.38 10.18 -10.09
C GLY A 214 -12.63 8.86 -9.96
N LEU A 215 -11.70 8.82 -9.00
CA LEU A 215 -10.93 7.64 -8.65
C LEU A 215 -11.29 7.12 -7.26
N VAL A 216 -11.45 5.81 -7.14
CA VAL A 216 -11.57 5.11 -5.86
C VAL A 216 -10.32 4.27 -5.64
N VAL A 217 -9.59 4.53 -4.55
CA VAL A 217 -8.26 3.96 -4.29
C VAL A 217 -8.26 3.17 -2.99
N PHE A 218 -7.73 1.95 -3.01
CA PHE A 218 -7.54 1.13 -1.81
C PHE A 218 -6.36 0.18 -1.92
N ALA A 219 -5.85 -0.26 -0.76
CA ALA A 219 -4.81 -1.28 -0.68
C ALA A 219 -5.44 -2.65 -0.40
N ALA A 220 -4.99 -3.69 -1.11
CA ALA A 220 -5.56 -5.04 -1.05
C ALA A 220 -4.64 -6.09 -0.42
N ASP A 221 -3.56 -5.68 0.25
CA ASP A 221 -2.60 -6.59 0.88
C ASP A 221 -2.69 -6.62 2.42
N ARG A 222 -3.76 -6.04 3.01
CA ARG A 222 -4.03 -6.12 4.45
C ARG A 222 -5.50 -6.33 4.72
N THR A 223 -5.81 -7.27 5.62
CA THR A 223 -7.17 -7.47 6.09
C THR A 223 -7.54 -6.41 7.11
N SER A 224 -8.76 -5.88 7.05
CA SER A 224 -9.28 -4.93 8.04
C SER A 224 -9.33 -5.55 9.44
N SER A 225 -9.16 -4.72 10.47
CA SER A 225 -9.25 -5.13 11.87
C SER A 225 -10.57 -5.80 12.23
N ARG A 226 -11.67 -5.36 11.63
CA ARG A 226 -13.03 -5.85 11.87
C ARG A 226 -13.44 -7.04 10.99
N ALA A 227 -12.79 -7.23 9.85
CA ALA A 227 -13.14 -8.25 8.86
C ALA A 227 -12.08 -9.35 8.72
N ARG A 228 -11.38 -9.69 9.81
CA ARG A 228 -10.28 -10.67 9.84
C ARG A 228 -10.65 -12.04 9.28
N ASN A 229 -11.91 -12.44 9.40
CA ASN A 229 -12.39 -13.75 8.97
C ASN A 229 -12.98 -13.76 7.55
N ARG A 230 -13.09 -12.59 6.89
CA ARG A 230 -13.55 -12.48 5.51
C ARG A 230 -12.36 -12.27 4.58
N CYS A 231 -11.70 -13.37 4.25
CA CYS A 231 -10.50 -13.37 3.42
C CYS A 231 -10.64 -14.32 2.25
N ILE A 232 -9.95 -14.01 1.17
CA ILE A 232 -9.70 -14.92 0.06
C ILE A 232 -8.29 -15.46 0.23
N ARG A 233 -8.15 -16.78 0.34
CA ARG A 233 -6.86 -17.43 0.43
C ARG A 233 -6.28 -17.65 -0.95
N ARG A 234 -5.05 -17.18 -1.19
CA ARG A 234 -4.31 -17.35 -2.44
C ARG A 234 -2.82 -17.58 -2.16
N PRO A 235 -2.15 -18.37 -2.99
CA PRO A 235 -0.69 -18.54 -2.86
C PRO A 235 0.02 -17.23 -3.23
N PHE A 236 0.90 -16.77 -2.34
CA PHE A 236 1.81 -15.65 -2.55
C PHE A 236 3.22 -16.07 -2.20
N LEU A 237 4.15 -15.96 -3.14
CA LEU A 237 5.52 -16.47 -3.04
C LEU A 237 5.55 -17.97 -2.64
N GLY A 238 4.63 -18.76 -3.23
CA GLY A 238 4.55 -20.20 -3.02
C GLY A 238 4.02 -20.64 -1.65
N LYS A 239 3.42 -19.75 -0.87
CA LYS A 239 2.76 -20.07 0.41
C LYS A 239 1.42 -19.37 0.51
N ASP A 240 0.40 -20.07 1.03
CA ASP A 240 -0.94 -19.51 1.18
C ASP A 240 -0.95 -18.30 2.10
N ALA A 241 -1.65 -17.25 1.66
CA ALA A 241 -1.84 -15.99 2.36
C ALA A 241 -3.30 -15.54 2.25
N ASP A 242 -3.75 -14.78 3.25
CA ASP A 242 -5.12 -14.28 3.33
C ASP A 242 -5.17 -12.83 2.81
N PHE A 243 -6.00 -12.60 1.79
CA PHE A 243 -6.27 -11.30 1.18
C PHE A 243 -7.66 -10.79 1.55
N PRO A 244 -7.88 -9.47 1.70
CA PRO A 244 -9.17 -8.92 2.15
C PRO A 244 -10.27 -9.12 1.10
N TYR A 245 -11.29 -9.90 1.42
CA TYR A 245 -12.44 -10.12 0.54
C TYR A 245 -13.19 -8.81 0.20
N GLY A 246 -13.33 -7.90 1.19
CA GLY A 246 -14.12 -6.68 1.04
C GLY A 246 -13.65 -5.74 -0.08
N VAL A 247 -12.35 -5.69 -0.35
CA VAL A 247 -11.77 -4.89 -1.43
C VAL A 247 -12.26 -5.38 -2.80
N PHE A 248 -12.20 -6.69 -3.03
CA PHE A 248 -12.60 -7.29 -4.31
C PHE A 248 -14.13 -7.32 -4.47
N LEU A 249 -14.87 -7.48 -3.37
CA LEU A 249 -16.31 -7.33 -3.36
C LEU A 249 -16.73 -5.90 -3.74
N LEU A 250 -16.06 -4.89 -3.19
CA LEU A 250 -16.38 -3.49 -3.49
C LEU A 250 -16.11 -3.19 -4.97
N ALA A 251 -15.01 -3.67 -5.54
CA ALA A 251 -14.74 -3.55 -6.98
C ALA A 251 -15.85 -4.23 -7.81
N ALA A 252 -16.33 -5.40 -7.38
CA ALA A 252 -17.40 -6.11 -8.04
C ALA A 252 -18.77 -5.39 -7.97
N LEU A 253 -19.02 -4.63 -6.92
CA LEU A 253 -20.26 -3.85 -6.75
C LEU A 253 -20.22 -2.56 -7.56
N LEU A 254 -19.08 -1.89 -7.62
CA LEU A 254 -18.89 -0.62 -8.34
C LEU A 254 -18.77 -0.80 -9.86
N LYS A 255 -18.37 -1.97 -10.34
CA LYS A 255 -18.28 -2.34 -11.77
C LYS A 255 -17.49 -1.35 -12.67
N ALA A 256 -16.61 -0.56 -12.09
CA ALA A 256 -15.79 0.38 -12.82
C ALA A 256 -14.50 -0.26 -13.35
N PRO A 257 -13.85 0.31 -14.38
CA PRO A 257 -12.54 -0.13 -14.82
C PRO A 257 -11.55 -0.19 -13.67
N THR A 258 -10.89 -1.33 -13.52
CA THR A 258 -10.00 -1.59 -12.37
C THR A 258 -8.55 -1.66 -12.85
N TYR A 259 -7.65 -1.00 -12.12
CA TYR A 259 -6.22 -0.96 -12.38
C TYR A 259 -5.42 -1.31 -11.12
N TYR A 260 -4.34 -2.07 -11.28
CA TYR A 260 -3.34 -2.32 -10.25
C TYR A 260 -2.24 -1.28 -10.34
N VAL A 261 -1.86 -0.68 -9.19
CA VAL A 261 -0.99 0.50 -9.19
C VAL A 261 0.12 0.39 -8.16
N PHE A 262 1.36 0.69 -8.59
CA PHE A 262 2.54 0.62 -7.74
C PHE A 262 3.48 1.79 -8.00
N GLY A 263 3.83 2.53 -6.94
CA GLY A 263 4.86 3.57 -6.97
C GLY A 263 6.16 3.05 -6.36
N LEU A 264 7.15 2.71 -7.19
CA LEU A 264 8.34 1.97 -6.77
C LEU A 264 9.63 2.72 -7.10
N ARG A 265 10.53 2.87 -6.12
CA ARG A 265 11.84 3.46 -6.36
C ARG A 265 12.73 2.54 -7.19
N THR A 266 13.46 3.11 -8.15
CA THR A 266 14.47 2.37 -8.91
C THR A 266 15.52 1.73 -7.99
N LYS A 267 15.97 2.47 -6.97
CA LYS A 267 16.84 1.96 -5.90
C LYS A 267 16.11 2.08 -4.57
N SER A 268 16.08 1.02 -3.78
CA SER A 268 15.39 0.99 -2.48
C SER A 268 15.91 2.05 -1.49
N ILE A 269 17.21 2.39 -1.57
CA ILE A 269 17.86 3.47 -0.82
C ILE A 269 18.55 4.37 -1.83
N ALA A 270 18.22 5.67 -1.82
CA ALA A 270 18.86 6.70 -2.63
C ALA A 270 18.65 8.07 -1.99
N LEU A 271 19.66 8.96 -2.09
CA LEU A 271 19.55 10.36 -1.69
C LEU A 271 18.69 11.17 -2.68
N PHE A 272 18.72 10.77 -3.94
CA PHE A 272 17.92 11.35 -5.01
C PHE A 272 17.08 10.22 -5.64
N PRO A 273 15.95 9.85 -5.01
CA PRO A 273 15.15 8.74 -5.49
C PRO A 273 14.48 9.08 -6.82
N ARG A 274 14.46 8.11 -7.72
CA ARG A 274 13.64 8.11 -8.92
C ARG A 274 12.52 7.10 -8.71
N ASN A 275 11.29 7.56 -8.81
CA ASN A 275 10.10 6.75 -8.63
C ASN A 275 9.56 6.30 -9.99
N ASN A 276 9.28 5.01 -10.08
CA ASN A 276 8.60 4.41 -11.21
C ASN A 276 7.13 4.24 -10.84
N MET A 277 6.26 4.59 -11.76
CA MET A 277 4.83 4.32 -11.68
C MET A 277 4.50 3.15 -12.60
N PHE A 278 3.94 2.10 -12.04
CA PHE A 278 3.44 0.94 -12.77
C PHE A 278 1.93 0.92 -12.63
N VAL A 279 1.25 0.78 -13.76
CA VAL A 279 -0.21 0.67 -13.85
C VAL A 279 -0.50 -0.54 -14.74
N GLU A 280 -1.30 -1.48 -14.26
CA GLU A 280 -1.75 -2.63 -15.05
C GLU A 280 -3.28 -2.70 -15.00
N LYS A 281 -3.92 -2.72 -16.15
CA LYS A 281 -5.38 -2.85 -16.25
C LYS A 281 -5.81 -4.27 -15.93
N SER A 282 -6.81 -4.42 -15.06
CA SER A 282 -7.43 -5.71 -14.82
C SER A 282 -8.15 -6.20 -16.07
N LYS A 283 -8.06 -7.51 -16.33
CA LYS A 283 -8.80 -8.20 -17.39
C LYS A 283 -10.17 -8.68 -16.93
N ILE A 284 -10.45 -8.61 -15.61
CA ILE A 284 -11.67 -9.09 -15.01
C ILE A 284 -12.76 -8.03 -15.16
N SER A 285 -13.88 -8.42 -15.78
CA SER A 285 -15.10 -7.60 -15.88
C SER A 285 -16.16 -8.15 -14.96
N PHE A 286 -16.93 -7.24 -14.34
CA PHE A 286 -18.11 -7.58 -13.54
C PHE A 286 -19.42 -7.37 -14.28
N ASP A 287 -19.39 -7.31 -15.59
CA ASP A 287 -20.57 -7.46 -16.44
C ASP A 287 -20.94 -8.96 -16.52
N CYS A 288 -21.49 -9.47 -15.43
CA CYS A 288 -21.78 -10.88 -15.22
C CYS A 288 -23.04 -11.06 -14.36
N THR A 289 -23.58 -12.27 -14.36
CA THR A 289 -24.72 -12.63 -13.50
C THR A 289 -24.33 -12.66 -12.02
N ARG A 290 -25.32 -12.54 -11.14
CA ARG A 290 -25.09 -12.59 -9.68
C ARG A 290 -24.40 -13.90 -9.24
N THR A 291 -24.71 -15.01 -9.91
CA THR A 291 -24.12 -16.34 -9.62
C THR A 291 -22.63 -16.42 -9.99
N GLN A 292 -22.19 -15.72 -11.03
CA GLN A 292 -20.81 -15.68 -11.48
C GLN A 292 -19.95 -14.69 -10.69
N ARG A 293 -20.58 -13.79 -9.92
CA ARG A 293 -19.87 -12.71 -9.23
C ARG A 293 -18.83 -13.21 -8.24
N GLU A 294 -19.12 -14.24 -7.46
CA GLU A 294 -18.18 -14.81 -6.48
C GLU A 294 -16.94 -15.39 -7.16
N GLU A 295 -17.11 -16.08 -8.27
CA GLU A 295 -15.99 -16.60 -9.07
C GLU A 295 -15.12 -15.45 -9.57
N ARG A 296 -15.72 -14.39 -10.15
CA ARG A 296 -15.02 -13.20 -10.63
C ARG A 296 -14.30 -12.43 -9.53
N ILE A 297 -14.84 -12.36 -8.32
CA ILE A 297 -14.16 -11.82 -7.14
C ILE A 297 -12.89 -12.63 -6.85
N GLY A 298 -12.97 -13.95 -6.88
CA GLY A 298 -11.84 -14.84 -6.70
C GLY A 298 -10.78 -14.70 -7.79
N GLU A 299 -11.18 -14.50 -9.04
CA GLU A 299 -10.29 -14.27 -10.19
C GLU A 299 -9.58 -12.90 -10.06
N LEU A 300 -10.31 -11.82 -9.70
CA LEU A 300 -9.73 -10.50 -9.47
C LEU A 300 -8.66 -10.53 -8.36
N CYS A 301 -8.95 -11.25 -7.26
CA CYS A 301 -7.97 -11.45 -6.20
C CYS A 301 -6.74 -12.21 -6.71
N THR A 302 -6.92 -13.26 -7.50
CA THR A 302 -5.81 -14.04 -8.07
C THR A 302 -4.95 -13.17 -9.00
N GLU A 303 -5.58 -12.37 -9.87
CA GLU A 303 -4.87 -11.45 -10.76
C GLU A 303 -4.06 -10.42 -9.96
N PHE A 304 -4.67 -9.79 -8.93
CA PHE A 304 -3.96 -8.87 -8.03
C PHE A 304 -2.74 -9.52 -7.37
N VAL A 305 -2.90 -10.73 -6.83
CA VAL A 305 -1.80 -11.45 -6.15
C VAL A 305 -0.65 -11.74 -7.11
N ASN A 306 -0.95 -12.14 -8.35
CA ASN A 306 0.07 -12.39 -9.39
C ASN A 306 0.83 -11.10 -9.73
N VAL A 307 0.12 -9.98 -9.87
CA VAL A 307 0.74 -8.66 -10.14
C VAL A 307 1.57 -8.20 -8.94
N LEU A 308 1.06 -8.35 -7.71
CA LEU A 308 1.80 -8.05 -6.48
C LEU A 308 3.09 -8.88 -6.40
N GLU A 309 3.02 -10.19 -6.68
CA GLU A 309 4.19 -11.09 -6.68
C GLU A 309 5.23 -10.67 -7.73
N LYS A 310 4.80 -10.37 -8.95
CA LYS A 310 5.66 -9.85 -10.04
C LYS A 310 6.49 -8.66 -9.58
N TYR A 311 5.85 -7.64 -8.98
CA TYR A 311 6.55 -6.44 -8.53
C TYR A 311 7.31 -6.63 -7.22
N ALA A 312 6.85 -7.48 -6.32
CA ALA A 312 7.60 -7.84 -5.12
C ALA A 312 8.93 -8.51 -5.46
N LEU A 313 8.95 -9.41 -6.44
CA LEU A 313 10.18 -10.04 -6.93
C LEU A 313 11.13 -9.04 -7.60
N ARG A 314 10.60 -8.08 -8.34
CA ARG A 314 11.40 -7.03 -9.01
C ARG A 314 11.97 -6.01 -8.01
N PHE A 315 11.26 -5.72 -6.91
CA PHE A 315 11.60 -4.72 -5.91
C PHE A 315 11.60 -5.29 -4.48
N PRO A 316 12.43 -6.28 -4.16
CA PRO A 316 12.31 -7.15 -2.99
C PRO A 316 12.45 -6.46 -1.62
N TYR A 317 12.95 -5.21 -1.58
CA TYR A 317 13.14 -4.46 -0.34
C TYR A 317 12.12 -3.31 -0.17
N GLN A 318 11.03 -3.30 -0.94
CA GLN A 318 10.08 -2.20 -0.91
C GLN A 318 8.67 -2.61 -0.47
N TRP A 319 8.46 -3.83 0.01
CA TRP A 319 7.19 -4.23 0.61
C TRP A 319 7.19 -4.00 2.12
N TYR A 320 6.33 -3.09 2.59
CA TYR A 320 6.38 -2.55 3.95
C TYR A 320 5.33 -3.16 4.89
N ASN A 321 5.15 -4.47 4.80
CA ASN A 321 4.34 -5.24 5.73
C ASN A 321 5.21 -5.77 6.87
N PHE A 322 5.22 -5.04 8.00
CA PHE A 322 6.04 -5.38 9.18
C PHE A 322 5.26 -6.21 10.20
N TYR A 323 4.54 -7.21 9.72
CA TYR A 323 3.83 -8.20 10.53
C TYR A 323 3.96 -9.59 9.88
N ASN A 324 3.50 -10.64 10.58
CA ASN A 324 3.49 -11.99 10.03
C ASN A 324 2.37 -12.13 8.99
N PHE A 325 2.72 -11.98 7.73
CA PHE A 325 1.78 -12.02 6.60
C PHE A 325 1.22 -13.42 6.35
N TRP A 326 2.08 -14.43 6.41
CA TRP A 326 1.66 -15.82 6.38
C TRP A 326 1.37 -16.26 7.80
N ARG A 327 0.12 -16.58 8.13
CA ARG A 327 -0.20 -17.17 9.44
C ARG A 327 0.68 -18.39 9.64
N LEU A 328 1.48 -18.40 10.69
CA LEU A 328 2.05 -19.63 11.18
C LEU A 328 0.85 -20.47 11.60
N GLU A 329 0.80 -21.73 11.16
CA GLU A 329 -0.18 -22.68 11.67
C GLU A 329 -0.14 -22.59 13.20
N GLU A 330 -1.27 -22.24 13.82
CA GLU A 330 -1.40 -22.38 15.26
C GLU A 330 -1.07 -23.83 15.58
N PRO A 331 -0.20 -24.11 16.55
CA PRO A 331 0.00 -25.49 16.99
C PRO A 331 -1.38 -26.03 17.34
N PRO A 332 -1.71 -27.30 17.00
CA PRO A 332 -2.99 -27.87 17.29
C PRO A 332 -3.33 -27.61 18.76
N GLN A 333 -4.43 -26.90 19.00
CA GLN A 333 -4.95 -26.75 20.35
C GLN A 333 -5.16 -28.17 20.84
N ASN A 334 -4.37 -28.58 21.83
CA ASN A 334 -4.65 -29.81 22.55
C ASN A 334 -6.09 -29.69 23.04
N GLN A 335 -6.97 -30.43 22.41
CA GLN A 335 -8.27 -30.78 22.97
C GLN A 335 -7.94 -31.74 24.13
N ASP A 336 -7.51 -31.17 25.23
CA ASP A 336 -7.51 -31.89 26.49
C ASP A 336 -8.91 -31.85 27.05
N ASN A 337 -9.47 -33.05 27.18
CA ASN A 337 -10.79 -33.47 27.69
C ASN A 337 -11.27 -32.76 28.96
#